data_e4ee605ff5b31816151612d069df3789
#
_entry.id   e4ee605ff5b31816151612d069df3789
#
_cell.length_a   1.000
_cell.length_b   1.000
_cell.length_c   1.000
_cell.angle_alpha   90.00
_cell.angle_beta   90.00
_cell.angle_gamma   90.00
#
_symmetry.space_group_name_H-M   'P 1'
#
loop_
_entity.id
_entity.type
_entity.pdbx_description
1 polymer ?
#
loop_
_entity_poly.entity_id
_entity_poly.type
_entity_poly.pdbx_seq_one_letter_code
_entity_poly.pdbx_strand_id
1 'polypeptide(L)'
;MKIKISRRKGIDISDSGSLSDLAFLLIVFFIVIAMFNINKGFILSLPQKNSTKILNVKDILRITLNEKGEIFLKENVVPIEEVEREIKDILTLNPNLTVLLRIHPEVNYQRVVNVVESVRKLNVENFSFSMLKEGENFQ
;
A
#
# COMPACT_ATOMS: atom_id res chain seq x y z
N MET A 1 19.65 61.18 49.90
CA MET A 1 19.03 59.89 49.46
C MET A 1 19.31 59.67 47.99
N LYS A 2 20.22 58.74 47.66
CA LYS A 2 20.58 58.47 46.25
C LYS A 2 19.76 57.31 45.73
N ILE A 3 18.85 57.59 44.81
CA ILE A 3 18.00 56.57 44.16
C ILE A 3 18.89 55.86 43.10
N LYS A 4 19.20 54.60 43.36
CA LYS A 4 19.96 53.75 42.45
C LYS A 4 19.00 53.20 41.40
N ILE A 5 18.93 53.84 40.22
CA ILE A 5 18.15 53.37 39.07
C ILE A 5 18.90 52.15 38.52
N SER A 6 18.34 50.97 38.78
CA SER A 6 18.80 49.72 38.17
C SER A 6 18.45 49.76 36.68
N ARG A 7 19.47 49.86 35.83
CA ARG A 7 19.31 49.70 34.37
C ARG A 7 18.85 48.27 34.11
N ARG A 8 17.70 48.15 33.55
CA ARG A 8 17.20 46.85 33.00
C ARG A 8 18.23 46.38 31.99
N LYS A 9 18.81 45.21 32.22
CA LYS A 9 19.64 44.51 31.23
C LYS A 9 18.81 44.36 29.95
N GLY A 10 19.29 44.96 28.85
CA GLY A 10 18.67 44.73 27.55
C GLY A 10 18.65 43.23 27.25
N ILE A 11 17.55 42.75 26.77
CA ILE A 11 17.45 41.38 26.26
C ILE A 11 18.41 41.31 25.05
N ASP A 12 19.42 40.47 25.17
CA ASP A 12 20.41 40.25 24.11
C ASP A 12 19.64 39.63 22.91
N ILE A 13 19.57 40.42 21.83
CA ILE A 13 18.88 40.04 20.58
C ILE A 13 19.61 38.86 19.87
N SER A 14 20.78 38.48 20.33
CA SER A 14 21.54 37.34 19.80
C SER A 14 20.88 35.98 20.02
N ASP A 15 19.96 35.86 20.98
CA ASP A 15 19.25 34.60 21.25
C ASP A 15 18.07 34.36 20.31
N SER A 16 17.55 35.40 19.63
CA SER A 16 16.43 35.25 18.71
C SER A 16 16.79 34.50 17.43
N GLY A 17 18.04 34.56 17.00
CA GLY A 17 18.53 33.87 15.80
C GLY A 17 18.52 32.35 15.96
N SER A 18 18.96 31.88 17.13
CA SER A 18 18.98 30.43 17.43
C SER A 18 17.58 29.82 17.53
N LEU A 19 16.63 30.58 18.11
CA LEU A 19 15.24 30.17 18.21
C LEU A 19 14.58 30.11 16.83
N SER A 20 14.87 31.07 15.95
CA SER A 20 14.33 31.09 14.58
C SER A 20 14.88 29.93 13.75
N ASP A 21 16.16 29.60 13.90
CA ASP A 21 16.79 28.48 13.20
C ASP A 21 16.20 27.14 13.66
N LEU A 22 16.01 26.96 14.99
CA LEU A 22 15.36 25.77 15.53
C LEU A 22 13.93 25.61 14.98
N ALA A 23 13.16 26.69 14.92
CA ALA A 23 11.81 26.69 14.37
C ALA A 23 11.81 26.36 12.87
N PHE A 24 12.75 26.92 12.11
CA PHE A 24 12.92 26.64 10.70
C PHE A 24 13.27 25.17 10.45
N LEU A 25 14.24 24.62 11.16
CA LEU A 25 14.61 23.20 11.06
C LEU A 25 13.44 22.28 11.42
N LEU A 26 12.63 22.65 12.42
CA LEU A 26 11.45 21.89 12.79
C LEU A 26 10.40 21.90 11.68
N ILE A 27 10.16 23.03 11.04
CA ILE A 27 9.22 23.16 9.91
C ILE A 27 9.72 22.32 8.74
N VAL A 28 11.00 22.41 8.38
CA VAL A 28 11.59 21.61 7.30
C VAL A 28 11.46 20.12 7.60
N PHE A 29 11.72 19.71 8.84
CA PHE A 29 11.56 18.34 9.29
C PHE A 29 10.11 17.83 9.11
N PHE A 30 9.12 18.63 9.51
CA PHE A 30 7.71 18.26 9.32
C PHE A 30 7.31 18.21 7.84
N ILE A 31 7.83 19.12 7.00
CA ILE A 31 7.58 19.08 5.55
C ILE A 31 8.16 17.80 4.95
N VAL A 32 9.39 17.44 5.31
CA VAL A 32 10.04 16.22 4.82
C VAL A 32 9.27 14.98 5.28
N ILE A 33 8.89 14.88 6.56
CA ILE A 33 8.09 13.77 7.06
C ILE A 33 6.72 13.71 6.38
N ALA A 34 6.07 14.85 6.16
CA ALA A 34 4.79 14.89 5.45
C ALA A 34 4.93 14.41 4.00
N MET A 35 6.05 14.71 3.34
CA MET A 35 6.34 14.20 2.00
C MET A 35 6.58 12.69 1.97
N PHE A 36 7.26 12.13 2.99
CA PHE A 36 7.45 10.67 3.11
C PHE A 36 6.19 9.94 3.59
N ASN A 37 5.27 10.64 4.23
CA ASN A 37 3.97 10.12 4.67
C ASN A 37 2.95 10.03 3.53
N ILE A 38 3.37 10.19 2.28
CA ILE A 38 2.63 9.64 1.17
C ILE A 38 2.82 8.13 1.26
N ASN A 39 2.19 7.54 2.25
CA ASN A 39 1.88 6.14 2.24
C ASN A 39 1.05 5.90 0.99
N LYS A 40 1.70 5.57 -0.10
CA LYS A 40 1.14 4.65 -1.06
C LYS A 40 1.10 3.28 -0.37
N GLY A 41 0.63 3.29 0.87
CA GLY A 41 0.23 2.10 1.57
C GLY A 41 -0.84 1.47 0.70
N PHE A 42 -0.69 0.21 0.41
CA PHE A 42 -1.78 -0.60 -0.09
C PHE A 42 -3.00 -0.26 0.75
N ILE A 43 -4.00 0.37 0.13
CA ILE A 43 -5.32 0.46 0.74
C ILE A 43 -5.83 -0.97 0.73
N LEU A 44 -5.49 -1.71 1.77
CA LEU A 44 -6.16 -2.96 2.11
C LEU A 44 -7.56 -2.53 2.50
N SER A 45 -8.45 -2.51 1.55
CA SER A 45 -9.87 -2.47 1.83
C SER A 45 -10.20 -3.80 2.51
N LEU A 46 -9.96 -3.84 3.83
CA LEU A 46 -10.49 -4.92 4.67
C LEU A 46 -11.99 -4.88 4.47
N PRO A 47 -12.63 -5.98 4.07
CA PRO A 47 -14.07 -6.02 3.96
C PRO A 47 -14.66 -5.68 5.33
N GLN A 48 -15.32 -4.53 5.41
CA GLN A 48 -16.14 -4.23 6.59
C GLN A 48 -17.20 -5.33 6.67
N LYS A 49 -17.32 -5.95 7.84
CA LYS A 49 -18.25 -7.05 8.13
C LYS A 49 -19.72 -6.78 7.80
N ASN A 50 -20.07 -5.57 7.36
CA ASN A 50 -21.43 -5.11 7.14
C ASN A 50 -21.74 -4.62 5.71
N SER A 51 -20.84 -4.74 4.74
CA SER A 51 -21.21 -4.53 3.35
C SER A 51 -21.49 -5.89 2.72
N THR A 52 -22.74 -6.31 2.74
CA THR A 52 -23.31 -7.35 1.87
C THR A 52 -23.34 -6.84 0.43
N LYS A 53 -22.17 -6.50 -0.14
CA LYS A 53 -22.02 -6.52 -1.57
C LYS A 53 -21.98 -8.00 -1.93
N ILE A 54 -23.10 -8.52 -2.42
CA ILE A 54 -23.18 -9.87 -2.99
C ILE A 54 -22.24 -9.83 -4.20
N LEU A 55 -20.99 -10.20 -3.99
CA LEU A 55 -20.05 -10.43 -5.08
C LEU A 55 -20.56 -11.67 -5.80
N ASN A 56 -21.07 -11.49 -7.00
CA ASN A 56 -21.35 -12.63 -7.86
C ASN A 56 -20.05 -13.40 -8.02
N VAL A 57 -20.05 -14.67 -7.68
CA VAL A 57 -18.89 -15.58 -7.77
C VAL A 57 -18.31 -15.61 -9.20
N LYS A 58 -19.09 -15.21 -10.19
CA LYS A 58 -18.69 -15.08 -11.59
C LYS A 58 -17.74 -13.91 -11.88
N ASP A 59 -17.63 -12.95 -10.96
CA ASP A 59 -16.85 -11.74 -11.16
C ASP A 59 -15.49 -11.82 -10.42
N ILE A 60 -15.11 -12.99 -9.92
CA ILE A 60 -13.87 -13.19 -9.16
C ILE A 60 -12.88 -14.01 -9.98
N LEU A 61 -11.78 -13.40 -10.39
CA LEU A 61 -10.63 -14.10 -10.95
C LEU A 61 -9.67 -14.48 -9.82
N ARG A 62 -9.48 -15.77 -9.61
CA ARG A 62 -8.54 -16.29 -8.61
C ARG A 62 -7.19 -16.56 -9.23
N ILE A 63 -6.16 -15.98 -8.64
CA ILE A 63 -4.75 -16.20 -8.98
C ILE A 63 -4.10 -16.79 -7.74
N THR A 64 -3.40 -17.90 -7.87
CA THR A 64 -2.73 -18.56 -6.75
C THR A 64 -1.23 -18.58 -6.97
N LEU A 65 -0.44 -18.18 -5.98
CA LEU A 65 1.01 -18.30 -5.93
C LEU A 65 1.39 -19.44 -4.99
N ASN A 66 2.13 -20.42 -5.51
CA ASN A 66 2.68 -21.50 -4.70
C ASN A 66 3.98 -21.09 -3.99
N GLU A 67 4.54 -22.00 -3.19
CA GLU A 67 5.82 -21.80 -2.49
C GLU A 67 6.99 -21.47 -3.41
N LYS A 68 6.99 -22.02 -4.65
CA LYS A 68 8.03 -21.80 -5.67
C LYS A 68 7.86 -20.49 -6.42
N GLY A 69 6.75 -19.78 -6.21
CA GLY A 69 6.40 -18.56 -6.92
C GLY A 69 5.84 -18.78 -8.33
N GLU A 70 5.36 -20.01 -8.59
CA GLU A 70 4.62 -20.31 -9.81
C GLU A 70 3.19 -19.78 -9.69
N ILE A 71 2.68 -19.25 -10.79
CA ILE A 71 1.36 -18.64 -10.85
C ILE A 71 0.37 -19.67 -11.40
N PHE A 72 -0.68 -19.90 -10.64
CA PHE A 72 -1.79 -20.76 -11.03
C PHE A 72 -3.02 -19.93 -11.37
N LEU A 73 -3.58 -20.19 -12.54
CA LEU A 73 -4.84 -19.65 -12.99
C LEU A 73 -5.73 -20.83 -13.40
N LYS A 74 -6.88 -20.99 -12.71
CA LYS A 74 -7.80 -22.11 -12.97
C LYS A 74 -7.09 -23.48 -13.01
N GLU A 75 -6.27 -23.78 -12.02
CA GLU A 75 -5.50 -25.04 -11.87
C GLU A 75 -4.31 -25.23 -12.82
N ASN A 76 -4.09 -24.35 -13.79
CA ASN A 76 -2.97 -24.41 -14.70
C ASN A 76 -1.84 -23.46 -14.26
N VAL A 77 -0.59 -23.91 -14.37
CA VAL A 77 0.57 -23.03 -14.23
C VAL A 77 0.67 -22.17 -15.48
N VAL A 78 0.67 -20.86 -15.29
CA VAL A 78 0.71 -19.90 -16.39
C VAL A 78 1.78 -18.83 -16.14
N PRO A 79 2.39 -18.28 -17.20
CA PRO A 79 3.27 -17.13 -17.08
C PRO A 79 2.46 -15.87 -16.77
N ILE A 80 3.15 -14.84 -16.27
CA ILE A 80 2.51 -13.59 -15.87
C ILE A 80 1.81 -12.88 -17.05
N GLU A 81 2.36 -13.00 -18.24
CA GLU A 81 1.83 -12.40 -19.47
C GLU A 81 0.44 -12.97 -19.83
N GLU A 82 0.22 -14.23 -19.53
CA GLU A 82 -1.08 -14.88 -19.75
C GLU A 82 -2.11 -14.41 -18.73
N VAL A 83 -1.69 -14.22 -17.48
CA VAL A 83 -2.55 -13.63 -16.45
C VAL A 83 -2.96 -12.20 -16.85
N GLU A 84 -2.02 -11.39 -17.32
CA GLU A 84 -2.30 -10.03 -17.78
C GLU A 84 -3.32 -10.01 -18.95
N ARG A 85 -3.19 -10.95 -19.86
CA ARG A 85 -4.12 -11.09 -21.00
C ARG A 85 -5.51 -11.46 -20.52
N GLU A 86 -5.63 -12.49 -19.70
CA GLU A 86 -6.92 -12.94 -19.15
C GLU A 86 -7.62 -11.82 -18.37
N ILE A 87 -6.87 -11.06 -17.56
CA ILE A 87 -7.42 -9.91 -16.83
C ILE A 87 -7.95 -8.86 -17.80
N LYS A 88 -7.20 -8.50 -18.84
CA LYS A 88 -7.63 -7.52 -19.85
C LYS A 88 -8.89 -7.97 -20.57
N ASP A 89 -8.93 -9.22 -20.97
CA ASP A 89 -10.09 -9.79 -21.70
C ASP A 89 -11.35 -9.74 -20.83
N ILE A 90 -11.22 -10.10 -19.54
CA ILE A 90 -12.34 -10.05 -18.60
C ILE A 90 -12.75 -8.61 -18.30
N LEU A 91 -11.79 -7.69 -18.10
CA LEU A 91 -12.09 -6.28 -17.81
C LEU A 91 -12.86 -5.59 -18.94
N THR A 92 -12.64 -5.99 -20.22
CA THR A 92 -13.40 -5.46 -21.35
C THR A 92 -14.87 -5.89 -21.31
N LEU A 93 -15.16 -7.05 -20.73
CA LEU A 93 -16.50 -7.60 -20.59
C LEU A 93 -17.17 -7.21 -19.27
N ASN A 94 -16.38 -7.12 -18.21
CA ASN A 94 -16.84 -6.80 -16.86
C ASN A 94 -15.88 -5.87 -16.13
N PRO A 95 -16.16 -4.56 -16.11
CA PRO A 95 -15.33 -3.57 -15.40
C PRO A 95 -15.27 -3.78 -13.88
N ASN A 96 -16.24 -4.51 -13.29
CA ASN A 96 -16.30 -4.79 -11.85
C ASN A 96 -15.52 -6.05 -11.45
N LEU A 97 -14.64 -6.54 -12.32
CA LEU A 97 -13.80 -7.70 -12.01
C LEU A 97 -13.09 -7.52 -10.67
N THR A 98 -13.20 -8.53 -9.81
CA THR A 98 -12.42 -8.66 -8.57
C THR A 98 -11.30 -9.67 -8.79
N VAL A 99 -10.07 -9.26 -8.62
CA VAL A 99 -8.92 -10.16 -8.64
C VAL A 99 -8.60 -10.56 -7.21
N LEU A 100 -8.64 -11.86 -6.93
CA LEU A 100 -8.26 -12.46 -5.65
C LEU A 100 -6.92 -13.17 -5.80
N LEU A 101 -5.88 -12.62 -5.17
CA LEU A 101 -4.56 -13.23 -5.11
C LEU A 101 -4.44 -14.09 -3.86
N ARG A 102 -4.31 -15.40 -4.04
CA ARG A 102 -4.05 -16.37 -2.97
C ARG A 102 -2.54 -16.64 -2.90
N ILE A 103 -1.95 -16.50 -1.74
CA ILE A 103 -0.50 -16.49 -1.56
C ILE A 103 -0.11 -17.63 -0.60
N HIS A 104 0.84 -18.47 -1.01
CA HIS A 104 1.43 -19.45 -0.10
C HIS A 104 2.30 -18.73 0.96
N PRO A 105 2.25 -19.11 2.24
CA PRO A 105 3.01 -18.43 3.29
C PRO A 105 4.52 -18.37 3.07
N GLU A 106 5.08 -19.35 2.40
CA GLU A 106 6.53 -19.50 2.18
C GLU A 106 7.01 -18.93 0.82
N VAL A 107 6.10 -18.32 0.03
CA VAL A 107 6.50 -17.75 -1.26
C VAL A 107 7.46 -16.58 -1.08
N ASN A 108 8.42 -16.45 -2.00
CA ASN A 108 9.32 -15.31 -2.02
C ASN A 108 8.55 -14.01 -2.24
N TYR A 109 8.78 -13.04 -1.35
CA TYR A 109 8.13 -11.73 -1.37
C TYR A 109 8.24 -11.02 -2.73
N GLN A 110 9.41 -11.10 -3.39
CA GLN A 110 9.61 -10.46 -4.70
C GLN A 110 8.66 -11.00 -5.78
N ARG A 111 8.33 -12.29 -5.72
CA ARG A 111 7.34 -12.90 -6.63
C ARG A 111 5.96 -12.32 -6.43
N VAL A 112 5.56 -12.12 -5.19
CA VAL A 112 4.28 -11.48 -4.85
C VAL A 112 4.24 -10.06 -5.38
N VAL A 113 5.30 -9.28 -5.15
CA VAL A 113 5.38 -7.88 -5.62
C VAL A 113 5.25 -7.81 -7.14
N ASN A 114 5.93 -8.67 -7.88
CA ASN A 114 5.87 -8.68 -9.34
C ASN A 114 4.44 -8.90 -9.85
N VAL A 115 3.71 -9.86 -9.27
CA VAL A 115 2.32 -10.12 -9.65
C VAL A 115 1.41 -8.94 -9.30
N VAL A 116 1.58 -8.37 -8.12
CA VAL A 116 0.81 -7.20 -7.68
C VAL A 116 1.05 -6.00 -8.60
N GLU A 117 2.29 -5.73 -8.99
CA GLU A 117 2.61 -4.64 -9.91
C GLU A 117 1.95 -4.84 -11.28
N SER A 118 2.00 -6.06 -11.83
CA SER A 118 1.35 -6.39 -13.10
C SER A 118 -0.16 -6.17 -13.03
N VAL A 119 -0.82 -6.64 -11.98
CA VAL A 119 -2.27 -6.44 -11.79
C VAL A 119 -2.61 -4.96 -11.65
N ARG A 120 -1.79 -4.19 -10.92
CA ARG A 120 -2.00 -2.73 -10.75
C ARG A 120 -1.86 -1.94 -12.04
N LYS A 121 -0.94 -2.32 -12.92
CA LYS A 121 -0.76 -1.67 -14.24
C LYS A 121 -2.02 -1.80 -15.12
N LEU A 122 -2.85 -2.79 -14.85
CA LEU A 122 -4.10 -3.03 -15.58
C LEU A 122 -5.29 -2.25 -15.04
N ASN A 123 -5.10 -1.38 -14.03
CA ASN A 123 -6.15 -0.58 -13.41
C ASN A 123 -7.34 -1.40 -12.87
N VAL A 124 -7.07 -2.57 -12.28
CA VAL A 124 -8.09 -3.36 -11.61
C VAL A 124 -8.54 -2.62 -10.35
N GLU A 125 -9.83 -2.26 -10.28
CA GLU A 125 -10.38 -1.50 -9.16
C GLU A 125 -10.53 -2.35 -7.89
N ASN A 126 -10.92 -3.61 -8.07
CA ASN A 126 -11.18 -4.53 -6.96
C ASN A 126 -10.08 -5.59 -6.89
N PHE A 127 -9.17 -5.43 -5.94
CA PHE A 127 -8.07 -6.35 -5.70
C PHE A 127 -8.06 -6.80 -4.24
N SER A 128 -7.93 -8.10 -3.99
CA SER A 128 -7.95 -8.69 -2.66
C SER A 128 -6.85 -9.74 -2.50
N PHE A 129 -6.40 -9.94 -1.26
CA PHE A 129 -5.42 -10.95 -0.91
C PHE A 129 -6.01 -11.99 0.04
N SER A 130 -5.52 -13.21 -0.08
CA SER A 130 -5.77 -14.28 0.87
C SER A 130 -4.52 -15.12 1.03
N MET A 131 -4.22 -15.52 2.27
CA MET A 131 -3.18 -16.52 2.52
C MET A 131 -3.77 -17.91 2.36
N LEU A 132 -3.03 -18.81 1.72
CA LEU A 132 -3.38 -20.22 1.70
C LEU A 132 -3.18 -20.81 3.10
N LYS A 133 -4.14 -21.60 3.56
CA LYS A 133 -3.97 -22.39 4.79
C LYS A 133 -3.15 -23.64 4.49
N GLU A 134 -2.36 -24.08 5.46
CA GLU A 134 -1.66 -25.37 5.37
C GLU A 134 -2.66 -26.48 5.05
N GLY A 135 -2.43 -27.21 3.94
CA GLY A 135 -3.28 -28.30 3.50
C GLY A 135 -4.42 -27.92 2.52
N GLU A 136 -4.58 -26.64 2.16
CA GLU A 136 -5.45 -26.28 1.03
C GLU A 136 -4.76 -26.59 -0.30
N ASN A 137 -5.32 -27.54 -1.04
CA ASN A 137 -4.89 -27.83 -2.40
C ASN A 137 -5.25 -26.64 -3.33
N PHE A 138 -4.50 -26.50 -4.41
CA PHE A 138 -4.62 -25.43 -5.44
C PHE A 138 -5.94 -25.50 -6.26
N GLN A 139 -7.06 -25.83 -5.61
CA GLN A 139 -8.38 -25.87 -6.26
C GLN A 139 -9.04 -24.50 -6.30
#